data_f8cc88b79542ecd77840ac6e3852bef3
#
_entry.id   f8cc88b79542ecd77840ac6e3852bef3
#
_cell.length_a   1.000
_cell.length_b   1.000
_cell.length_c   1.000
_cell.angle_alpha   90.00
_cell.angle_beta   90.00
_cell.angle_gamma   90.00
#
_symmetry.space_group_name_H-M   'P 1'
#
loop_
_entity.id
_entity.type
_entity.pdbx_description
1 polymer ?
#
loop_
_entity_poly.entity_id
_entity_poly.type
_entity_poly.pdbx_seq_one_letter_code
_entity_poly.pdbx_strand_id
1 'polypeptide(L)'
;RRLKVMVGLQLFISLLAIFCTVVLMKQLSYLQHTDLGWERRNIAAFTFLYPDNAKDEIVDRVRQMPFVSRVLTGYYGLLPEGARGATSIDWEGKPEDLEMEGTRVTCLDDTLAAFYGIRLAAGEFIRQDAGEGQVMLNESAVQTMGIANPVGMTLTYRNKQKATVVGVVRDFHITAPTIPVQPTLYVRRFDWTSGSHVLLKYHEGAWPELRHRVDSLFAKDYPEVHYRLVNVMDEYNAYLKAEHLLMRLLAFVS
;
A
#
# COMPACT_ATOMS: atom_id res chain seq x y z
N ARG A 1 19.75 52.91 -18.47
CA ARG A 1 19.81 52.38 -17.10
C ARG A 1 18.66 51.41 -16.82
N ARG A 2 17.40 51.76 -17.14
CA ARG A 2 16.19 50.91 -16.93
C ARG A 2 16.24 49.59 -17.70
N LEU A 3 16.70 49.57 -18.97
CA LEU A 3 16.81 48.37 -19.77
C LEU A 3 17.77 47.31 -19.15
N LYS A 4 18.94 47.75 -18.65
CA LYS A 4 19.92 46.88 -17.99
C LYS A 4 19.35 46.25 -16.71
N VAL A 5 18.55 47.01 -15.94
CA VAL A 5 17.88 46.48 -14.74
C VAL A 5 16.81 45.45 -15.12
N MET A 6 16.01 45.68 -16.17
CA MET A 6 15.01 44.71 -16.64
C MET A 6 15.65 43.42 -17.14
N VAL A 7 16.74 43.52 -17.92
CA VAL A 7 17.47 42.33 -18.39
C VAL A 7 18.07 41.57 -17.21
N GLY A 8 18.64 42.28 -16.22
CA GLY A 8 19.15 41.62 -15.01
C GLY A 8 18.07 40.91 -14.20
N LEU A 9 16.89 41.51 -14.05
CA LEU A 9 15.76 40.92 -13.37
C LEU A 9 15.25 39.69 -14.13
N GLN A 10 15.14 39.77 -15.45
CA GLN A 10 14.71 38.63 -16.29
C GLN A 10 15.69 37.47 -16.19
N LEU A 11 17.01 37.72 -16.23
CA LEU A 11 18.02 36.65 -16.04
C LEU A 11 17.93 36.04 -14.65
N PHE A 12 17.72 36.85 -13.60
CA PHE A 12 17.56 36.33 -12.25
C PHE A 12 16.34 35.42 -12.11
N ILE A 13 15.18 35.85 -12.65
CA ILE A 13 13.96 35.03 -12.65
C ILE A 13 14.17 33.72 -13.44
N SER A 14 14.83 33.78 -14.59
CA SER A 14 15.13 32.58 -15.40
C SER A 14 16.05 31.61 -14.66
N LEU A 15 17.10 32.11 -14.02
CA LEU A 15 18.00 31.28 -13.20
C LEU A 15 17.29 30.67 -12.00
N LEU A 16 16.44 31.41 -11.33
CA LEU A 16 15.62 30.91 -10.23
C LEU A 16 14.67 29.79 -10.70
N ALA A 17 14.01 29.98 -11.84
CA ALA A 17 13.13 28.97 -12.42
C ALA A 17 13.88 27.69 -12.77
N ILE A 18 15.08 27.78 -13.36
CA ILE A 18 15.93 26.63 -13.67
C ILE A 18 16.35 25.92 -12.38
N PHE A 19 16.79 26.67 -11.37
CA PHE A 19 17.17 26.11 -10.08
C PHE A 19 16.00 25.35 -9.42
N CYS A 20 14.82 25.96 -9.35
CA CYS A 20 13.62 25.32 -8.83
C CYS A 20 13.29 24.04 -9.60
N THR A 21 13.40 24.07 -10.93
CA THR A 21 13.15 22.88 -11.77
C THR A 21 14.12 21.74 -11.44
N VAL A 22 15.41 22.03 -11.33
CA VAL A 22 16.44 21.02 -10.99
C VAL A 22 16.19 20.43 -9.58
N VAL A 23 15.87 21.28 -8.61
CA VAL A 23 15.53 20.81 -7.23
C VAL A 23 14.32 19.89 -7.26
N LEU A 24 13.26 20.29 -7.96
CA LEU A 24 12.05 19.46 -8.10
C LEU A 24 12.33 18.12 -8.79
N MET A 25 13.14 18.12 -9.85
CA MET A 25 13.52 16.86 -10.52
C MET A 25 14.33 15.94 -9.58
N LYS A 26 15.25 16.48 -8.80
CA LYS A 26 16.00 15.70 -7.81
C LYS A 26 15.10 15.16 -6.70
N GLN A 27 14.17 15.95 -6.19
CA GLN A 27 13.21 15.49 -5.18
C GLN A 27 12.31 14.38 -5.73
N LEU A 28 11.80 14.52 -6.95
CA LEU A 28 10.98 13.49 -7.58
C LEU A 28 11.77 12.18 -7.79
N SER A 29 13.00 12.30 -8.28
CA SER A 29 13.89 11.14 -8.43
C SER A 29 14.17 10.45 -7.09
N TYR A 30 14.44 11.22 -6.04
CA TYR A 30 14.62 10.68 -4.68
C TYR A 30 13.38 9.90 -4.22
N LEU A 31 12.18 10.48 -4.35
CA LEU A 31 10.93 9.83 -3.95
C LEU A 31 10.66 8.52 -4.73
N GLN A 32 11.01 8.49 -6.01
CA GLN A 32 10.83 7.30 -6.85
C GLN A 32 11.79 6.15 -6.51
N HIS A 33 12.99 6.47 -6.01
CA HIS A 33 14.04 5.48 -5.71
C HIS A 33 14.20 5.16 -4.22
N THR A 34 13.46 5.86 -3.34
CA THR A 34 13.47 5.58 -1.91
C THR A 34 12.94 4.16 -1.65
N ASP A 35 13.67 3.41 -0.81
CA ASP A 35 13.17 2.13 -0.29
C ASP A 35 11.95 2.40 0.61
N LEU A 36 10.80 2.00 0.15
CA LEU A 36 9.54 2.17 0.89
C LEU A 36 9.30 1.04 1.91
N GLY A 37 10.19 0.06 2.00
CA GLY A 37 10.05 -1.10 2.87
C GLY A 37 9.19 -2.23 2.28
N TRP A 38 8.76 -2.14 1.01
CA TRP A 38 7.99 -3.16 0.32
C TRP A 38 8.23 -3.17 -1.20
N GLU A 39 8.05 -4.32 -1.82
CA GLU A 39 8.17 -4.49 -3.27
C GLU A 39 6.91 -3.98 -3.98
N ARG A 40 7.09 -3.17 -5.02
CA ARG A 40 6.02 -2.63 -5.85
C ARG A 40 6.23 -2.83 -7.35
N ARG A 41 7.44 -3.29 -7.75
CA ARG A 41 7.75 -3.52 -9.17
C ARG A 41 7.21 -4.85 -9.63
N ASN A 42 6.77 -4.88 -10.89
CA ASN A 42 6.28 -6.08 -11.55
C ASN A 42 5.10 -6.74 -10.79
N ILE A 43 4.29 -5.93 -10.15
CA ILE A 43 3.08 -6.35 -9.44
C ILE A 43 1.88 -5.69 -10.10
N ALA A 44 0.84 -6.48 -10.34
CA ALA A 44 -0.46 -6.02 -10.78
C ALA A 44 -1.53 -6.40 -9.76
N ALA A 45 -2.49 -5.51 -9.57
CA ALA A 45 -3.72 -5.78 -8.85
C ALA A 45 -4.86 -5.95 -9.85
N PHE A 46 -5.62 -7.00 -9.67
CA PHE A 46 -6.69 -7.39 -10.56
C PHE A 46 -7.98 -7.61 -9.74
N THR A 47 -9.01 -6.88 -10.09
CA THR A 47 -10.32 -6.95 -9.43
C THR A 47 -11.39 -7.16 -10.49
N PHE A 48 -12.30 -8.07 -10.25
CA PHE A 48 -13.45 -8.33 -11.13
C PHE A 48 -14.68 -8.72 -10.33
N LEU A 49 -15.84 -8.39 -10.85
CA LEU A 49 -17.14 -8.73 -10.28
C LEU A 49 -17.74 -9.87 -11.10
N TYR A 50 -17.84 -11.05 -10.51
CA TYR A 50 -18.42 -12.21 -11.18
C TYR A 50 -19.10 -13.18 -10.20
N PRO A 51 -20.07 -13.99 -10.69
CA PRO A 51 -20.60 -15.14 -9.92
C PRO A 51 -19.48 -16.13 -9.59
N ASP A 52 -19.53 -16.70 -8.40
CA ASP A 52 -18.46 -17.50 -7.79
C ASP A 52 -17.91 -18.66 -8.65
N ASN A 53 -18.70 -19.18 -9.60
CA ASN A 53 -18.37 -20.36 -10.38
C ASN A 53 -17.32 -20.16 -11.50
N ALA A 54 -17.09 -18.96 -12.00
CA ALA A 54 -16.09 -18.70 -13.05
C ALA A 54 -14.78 -18.07 -12.53
N LYS A 55 -14.76 -17.69 -11.26
CA LYS A 55 -13.61 -17.02 -10.65
C LYS A 55 -12.35 -17.87 -10.68
N ASP A 56 -12.45 -19.12 -10.26
CA ASP A 56 -11.29 -20.02 -10.20
C ASP A 56 -10.75 -20.31 -11.60
N GLU A 57 -11.63 -20.44 -12.61
CA GLU A 57 -11.23 -20.60 -14.00
C GLU A 57 -10.46 -19.38 -14.51
N ILE A 58 -10.95 -18.16 -14.27
CA ILE A 58 -10.26 -16.93 -14.67
C ILE A 58 -8.87 -16.85 -14.02
N VAL A 59 -8.80 -17.10 -12.71
CA VAL A 59 -7.55 -17.11 -11.97
C VAL A 59 -6.55 -18.13 -12.51
N ASP A 60 -7.02 -19.34 -12.82
CA ASP A 60 -6.17 -20.42 -13.33
C ASP A 60 -5.66 -20.10 -14.74
N ARG A 61 -6.46 -19.51 -15.60
CA ARG A 61 -6.01 -19.02 -16.93
C ARG A 61 -4.94 -17.93 -16.81
N VAL A 62 -5.10 -16.99 -15.87
CA VAL A 62 -4.09 -15.97 -15.62
C VAL A 62 -2.82 -16.59 -15.06
N ARG A 63 -2.94 -17.55 -14.15
CA ARG A 63 -1.80 -18.28 -13.56
C ARG A 63 -0.99 -19.05 -14.59
N GLN A 64 -1.62 -19.54 -15.64
CA GLN A 64 -0.97 -20.31 -16.72
C GLN A 64 -0.23 -19.41 -17.74
N MET A 65 -0.36 -18.10 -17.66
CA MET A 65 0.38 -17.20 -18.56
C MET A 65 1.90 -17.28 -18.27
N PRO A 66 2.74 -17.48 -19.29
CA PRO A 66 4.16 -17.82 -19.09
C PRO A 66 4.99 -16.74 -18.42
N PHE A 67 4.50 -15.50 -18.41
CA PHE A 67 5.14 -14.35 -17.79
C PHE A 67 4.58 -14.04 -16.39
N VAL A 68 3.61 -14.79 -15.90
CA VAL A 68 3.08 -14.68 -14.53
C VAL A 68 3.85 -15.62 -13.64
N SER A 69 4.49 -15.08 -12.61
CA SER A 69 5.34 -15.86 -11.71
C SER A 69 4.65 -16.23 -10.40
N ARG A 70 3.70 -15.45 -9.95
CA ARG A 70 2.94 -15.70 -8.71
C ARG A 70 1.55 -15.08 -8.77
N VAL A 71 0.58 -15.78 -8.20
CA VAL A 71 -0.81 -15.31 -8.09
C VAL A 71 -1.28 -15.52 -6.66
N LEU A 72 -1.83 -14.48 -6.05
CA LEU A 72 -2.53 -14.54 -4.77
C LEU A 72 -3.99 -14.13 -4.98
N THR A 73 -4.91 -14.86 -4.36
CA THR A 73 -6.35 -14.60 -4.42
C THR A 73 -6.91 -14.23 -3.05
N GLY A 74 -7.90 -13.35 -3.03
CA GLY A 74 -8.56 -12.93 -1.81
C GLY A 74 -7.77 -11.93 -0.96
N TYR A 75 -6.78 -11.28 -1.53
CA TYR A 75 -6.02 -10.22 -0.90
C TYR A 75 -6.26 -8.90 -1.58
N TYR A 76 -6.60 -7.88 -0.79
CA TYR A 76 -6.51 -6.50 -1.25
C TYR A 76 -5.04 -6.09 -1.36
N GLY A 77 -4.73 -5.28 -2.37
CA GLY A 77 -3.41 -4.67 -2.47
C GLY A 77 -3.11 -3.72 -1.31
N LEU A 78 -1.82 -3.41 -1.12
CA LEU A 78 -1.36 -2.45 -0.10
C LEU A 78 -1.62 -0.99 -0.48
N LEU A 79 -2.04 -0.71 -1.71
CA LEU A 79 -2.29 0.67 -2.17
C LEU A 79 -3.38 1.38 -1.35
N PRO A 80 -3.37 2.73 -1.35
CA PRO A 80 -4.28 3.55 -0.56
C PRO A 80 -5.77 3.20 -0.67
N GLU A 81 -6.20 2.64 -1.78
CA GLU A 81 -7.59 2.20 -2.03
C GLU A 81 -7.90 0.80 -1.48
N GLY A 82 -6.90 0.06 -0.99
CA GLY A 82 -7.09 -1.27 -0.39
C GLY A 82 -8.00 -1.23 0.84
N ALA A 83 -8.55 -2.39 1.22
CA ALA A 83 -9.44 -2.52 2.36
C ALA A 83 -8.77 -2.03 3.65
N ARG A 84 -9.23 -0.92 4.15
CA ARG A 84 -8.76 -0.29 5.38
C ARG A 84 -9.94 0.06 6.23
N GLY A 85 -9.79 -0.18 7.50
CA GLY A 85 -10.67 0.30 8.53
C GLY A 85 -9.88 1.16 9.52
N ALA A 86 -10.61 1.82 10.39
CA ALA A 86 -10.08 2.41 11.60
C ALA A 86 -10.71 1.70 12.79
N THR A 87 -9.94 1.59 13.87
CA THR A 87 -10.41 1.02 15.13
C THR A 87 -9.80 1.77 16.30
N SER A 88 -10.42 1.68 17.45
CA SER A 88 -9.74 1.99 18.71
C SER A 88 -9.05 0.74 19.22
N ILE A 89 -7.87 0.92 19.82
CA ILE A 89 -7.10 -0.13 20.47
C ILE A 89 -7.05 0.19 21.97
N ASP A 90 -7.25 -0.82 22.78
CA ASP A 90 -7.17 -0.73 24.22
C ASP A 90 -6.37 -1.92 24.79
N TRP A 91 -5.67 -1.71 25.91
CA TRP A 91 -4.87 -2.75 26.58
C TRP A 91 -4.75 -2.45 28.07
N GLU A 92 -4.37 -3.44 28.85
CA GLU A 92 -4.13 -3.29 30.28
C GLU A 92 -2.94 -2.35 30.54
N GLY A 93 -3.16 -1.32 31.35
CA GLY A 93 -2.17 -0.30 31.66
C GLY A 93 -2.05 0.83 30.64
N LYS A 94 -3.00 0.95 29.70
CA LYS A 94 -3.06 2.10 28.78
C LYS A 94 -3.25 3.40 29.58
N PRO A 95 -2.43 4.44 29.33
CA PRO A 95 -2.64 5.77 29.91
C PRO A 95 -4.01 6.34 29.53
N GLU A 96 -4.69 6.99 30.50
CA GLU A 96 -6.04 7.55 30.25
C GLU A 96 -6.05 8.69 29.21
N ASP A 97 -4.94 9.41 29.11
CA ASP A 97 -4.74 10.53 28.18
C ASP A 97 -4.27 10.07 26.77
N LEU A 98 -3.96 8.80 26.59
CA LEU A 98 -3.51 8.28 25.31
C LEU A 98 -4.71 7.84 24.46
N GLU A 99 -4.99 8.60 23.41
CA GLU A 99 -6.00 8.24 22.43
C GLU A 99 -5.40 7.36 21.31
N MET A 100 -5.98 6.19 21.13
CA MET A 100 -5.67 5.27 20.02
C MET A 100 -6.90 5.04 19.12
N GLU A 101 -7.75 6.06 19.08
CA GLU A 101 -8.88 6.10 18.16
C GLU A 101 -8.40 6.38 16.74
N GLY A 102 -9.02 5.73 15.76
CA GLY A 102 -8.63 5.90 14.37
C GLY A 102 -7.36 5.14 13.95
N THR A 103 -6.84 4.26 14.82
CA THR A 103 -5.74 3.36 14.43
C THR A 103 -6.11 2.59 13.17
N ARG A 104 -5.24 2.62 12.19
CA ARG A 104 -5.47 1.93 10.91
C ARG A 104 -5.53 0.42 11.13
N VAL A 105 -6.48 -0.24 10.48
CA VAL A 105 -6.55 -1.70 10.42
C VAL A 105 -6.44 -2.15 8.98
N THR A 106 -5.56 -3.09 8.71
CA THR A 106 -5.41 -3.69 7.37
C THR A 106 -5.02 -5.17 7.47
N CYS A 107 -5.19 -5.90 6.38
CA CYS A 107 -4.79 -7.31 6.33
C CYS A 107 -3.30 -7.44 6.04
N LEU A 108 -2.64 -8.30 6.81
CA LEU A 108 -1.28 -8.75 6.52
C LEU A 108 -1.06 -10.09 7.22
N ASP A 109 -0.70 -11.09 6.47
CA ASP A 109 -0.26 -12.41 6.94
C ASP A 109 1.11 -12.76 6.36
N ASP A 110 1.63 -13.94 6.67
CA ASP A 110 2.92 -14.45 6.18
C ASP A 110 2.98 -14.51 4.64
N THR A 111 1.88 -14.89 4.01
CA THR A 111 1.76 -15.04 2.56
C THR A 111 1.81 -13.70 1.85
N LEU A 112 1.06 -12.71 2.33
CA LEU A 112 1.05 -11.37 1.77
C LEU A 112 2.37 -10.64 2.06
N ALA A 113 2.92 -10.82 3.27
CA ALA A 113 4.22 -10.27 3.64
C ALA A 113 5.34 -10.79 2.73
N ALA A 114 5.38 -12.11 2.49
CA ALA A 114 6.34 -12.71 1.56
C ALA A 114 6.11 -12.29 0.10
N PHE A 115 4.86 -11.97 -0.27
CA PHE A 115 4.55 -11.45 -1.61
C PHE A 115 5.13 -10.06 -1.82
N TYR A 116 5.05 -9.19 -0.84
CA TYR A 116 5.53 -7.81 -0.92
C TYR A 116 6.93 -7.58 -0.31
N GLY A 117 7.60 -8.63 0.19
CA GLY A 117 8.92 -8.51 0.81
C GLY A 117 8.93 -7.71 2.11
N ILE A 118 7.80 -7.68 2.82
CA ILE A 118 7.66 -6.96 4.09
C ILE A 118 8.45 -7.69 5.18
N ARG A 119 9.06 -6.95 6.09
CA ARG A 119 9.95 -7.47 7.13
C ARG A 119 9.39 -7.25 8.54
N LEU A 120 9.70 -8.16 9.44
CA LEU A 120 9.45 -8.00 10.88
C LEU A 120 10.56 -7.22 11.58
N ALA A 121 10.17 -6.50 12.61
CA ALA A 121 11.07 -5.95 13.63
C ALA A 121 11.22 -6.92 14.81
N ALA A 122 10.12 -7.64 15.18
CA ALA A 122 10.10 -8.61 16.26
C ALA A 122 8.98 -9.65 16.07
N GLY A 123 9.11 -10.81 16.74
CA GLY A 123 8.08 -11.85 16.75
C GLY A 123 7.95 -12.60 15.42
N GLU A 124 6.73 -12.97 15.06
CA GLU A 124 6.41 -13.73 13.85
C GLU A 124 5.24 -13.14 13.08
N PHE A 125 5.12 -13.48 11.79
CA PHE A 125 3.94 -13.14 11.00
C PHE A 125 2.75 -13.99 11.41
N ILE A 126 1.55 -13.42 11.34
CA ILE A 126 0.31 -14.20 11.42
C ILE A 126 0.32 -15.19 10.27
N ARG A 127 0.18 -16.47 10.56
CA ARG A 127 0.11 -17.52 9.53
C ARG A 127 -1.24 -17.45 8.81
N GLN A 128 -1.24 -17.78 7.52
CA GLN A 128 -2.47 -17.83 6.73
C GLN A 128 -3.51 -18.83 7.33
N ASP A 129 -3.06 -19.90 7.95
CA ASP A 129 -3.89 -20.92 8.59
C ASP A 129 -4.16 -20.66 10.08
N ALA A 130 -3.67 -19.56 10.65
CA ALA A 130 -3.90 -19.24 12.05
C ALA A 130 -5.38 -19.00 12.34
N GLY A 131 -5.80 -19.36 13.56
CA GLY A 131 -7.11 -19.00 14.09
C GLY A 131 -7.27 -17.49 14.29
N GLU A 132 -8.47 -17.09 14.66
CA GLU A 132 -8.73 -15.72 15.09
C GLU A 132 -7.99 -15.38 16.41
N GLY A 133 -7.86 -14.10 16.68
CA GLY A 133 -7.28 -13.62 17.95
C GLY A 133 -5.78 -13.39 17.91
N GLN A 134 -5.15 -13.40 16.72
CA GLN A 134 -3.78 -12.94 16.51
C GLN A 134 -3.75 -11.63 15.74
N VAL A 135 -2.87 -10.73 16.16
CA VAL A 135 -2.66 -9.43 15.49
C VAL A 135 -1.17 -9.09 15.46
N MET A 136 -0.79 -8.20 14.56
CA MET A 136 0.52 -7.56 14.57
C MET A 136 0.36 -6.04 14.63
N LEU A 137 1.38 -5.37 15.11
CA LEU A 137 1.49 -3.92 15.14
C LEU A 137 2.64 -3.48 14.25
N ASN A 138 2.62 -2.26 13.72
CA ASN A 138 3.83 -1.69 13.15
C ASN A 138 4.67 -0.97 14.22
N GLU A 139 5.92 -0.62 13.88
CA GLU A 139 6.83 0.10 14.79
C GLU A 139 6.22 1.43 15.25
N SER A 140 5.56 2.17 14.37
CA SER A 140 4.86 3.42 14.72
C SER A 140 3.76 3.22 15.75
N ALA A 141 2.99 2.13 15.69
CA ALA A 141 1.99 1.81 16.71
C ALA A 141 2.64 1.51 18.05
N VAL A 142 3.68 0.68 18.07
CA VAL A 142 4.45 0.34 19.28
C VAL A 142 5.05 1.57 19.93
N GLN A 143 5.63 2.48 19.14
CA GLN A 143 6.17 3.74 19.61
C GLN A 143 5.08 4.65 20.22
N THR A 144 3.94 4.78 19.55
CA THR A 144 2.81 5.57 20.05
C THR A 144 2.26 5.00 21.34
N MET A 145 2.19 3.67 21.47
CA MET A 145 1.76 2.99 22.69
C MET A 145 2.75 3.10 23.84
N GLY A 146 4.01 3.44 23.56
CA GLY A 146 5.07 3.53 24.57
C GLY A 146 5.46 2.17 25.19
N ILE A 147 5.26 1.07 24.47
CA ILE A 147 5.47 -0.29 24.97
C ILE A 147 6.79 -0.85 24.45
N ALA A 148 7.67 -1.29 25.35
CA ALA A 148 8.97 -1.84 24.97
C ALA A 148 8.88 -3.26 24.39
N ASN A 149 8.01 -4.11 24.91
CA ASN A 149 7.88 -5.52 24.52
C ASN A 149 6.42 -5.88 24.22
N PRO A 150 5.91 -5.53 23.04
CA PRO A 150 4.50 -5.74 22.69
C PRO A 150 4.17 -7.19 22.35
N VAL A 151 5.14 -8.02 21.93
CA VAL A 151 4.90 -9.42 21.54
C VAL A 151 4.46 -10.24 22.74
N GLY A 152 3.34 -10.94 22.60
CA GLY A 152 2.70 -11.73 23.65
C GLY A 152 1.68 -10.95 24.49
N MET A 153 1.61 -9.62 24.36
CA MET A 153 0.58 -8.85 25.07
C MET A 153 -0.80 -9.09 24.46
N THR A 154 -1.83 -8.95 25.29
CA THR A 154 -3.22 -8.96 24.87
C THR A 154 -3.72 -7.53 24.72
N LEU A 155 -4.38 -7.26 23.60
CA LEU A 155 -5.10 -6.00 23.37
C LEU A 155 -6.54 -6.28 22.97
N THR A 156 -7.37 -5.25 23.02
CA THR A 156 -8.74 -5.26 22.50
C THR A 156 -8.86 -4.28 21.35
N TYR A 157 -9.60 -4.68 20.33
CA TYR A 157 -9.91 -3.85 19.17
C TYR A 157 -11.32 -4.20 18.67
N ARG A 158 -11.91 -3.41 17.80
CA ARG A 158 -13.24 -3.68 17.24
C ARG A 158 -14.20 -4.34 18.24
N ASN A 159 -15.23 -3.66 18.67
CA ASN A 159 -16.24 -4.24 19.57
C ASN A 159 -15.69 -5.08 20.74
N LYS A 160 -14.52 -4.70 21.28
CA LYS A 160 -13.86 -5.38 22.39
C LYS A 160 -13.37 -6.83 22.10
N GLN A 161 -13.09 -7.15 20.86
CA GLN A 161 -12.42 -8.40 20.52
C GLN A 161 -11.02 -8.43 21.12
N LYS A 162 -10.71 -9.49 21.88
CA LYS A 162 -9.37 -9.72 22.42
C LYS A 162 -8.47 -10.38 21.38
N ALA A 163 -7.24 -9.91 21.29
CA ALA A 163 -6.22 -10.50 20.44
C ALA A 163 -4.84 -10.43 21.08
N THR A 164 -4.00 -11.38 20.74
CA THR A 164 -2.60 -11.42 21.16
C THR A 164 -1.71 -10.85 20.06
N VAL A 165 -0.80 -9.97 20.44
CA VAL A 165 0.21 -9.44 19.50
C VAL A 165 1.26 -10.52 19.28
N VAL A 166 1.37 -11.03 18.06
CA VAL A 166 2.33 -12.09 17.70
C VAL A 166 3.60 -11.54 17.07
N GLY A 167 3.56 -10.32 16.54
CA GLY A 167 4.71 -9.73 15.88
C GLY A 167 4.63 -8.22 15.74
N VAL A 168 5.79 -7.63 15.46
CA VAL A 168 5.94 -6.22 15.09
C VAL A 168 6.50 -6.15 13.69
N VAL A 169 5.78 -5.48 12.81
CA VAL A 169 6.14 -5.26 11.41
C VAL A 169 6.98 -3.98 11.32
N ARG A 170 8.07 -4.01 10.58
CA ARG A 170 8.82 -2.78 10.28
C ARG A 170 7.94 -1.80 9.55
N ASP A 171 8.12 -0.53 9.85
CA ASP A 171 7.40 0.52 9.16
C ASP A 171 7.71 0.50 7.66
N PHE A 172 6.69 0.65 6.85
CA PHE A 172 6.80 0.79 5.41
C PHE A 172 5.80 1.83 4.88
N HIS A 173 6.20 2.53 3.82
CA HIS A 173 5.42 3.63 3.26
C HIS A 173 4.52 3.14 2.11
N ILE A 174 3.22 3.13 2.35
CA ILE A 174 2.20 2.93 1.31
C ILE A 174 1.66 4.25 0.73
N THR A 175 2.01 5.35 1.38
CA THR A 175 1.77 6.74 0.97
C THR A 175 3.09 7.38 0.57
N ALA A 176 3.10 8.70 0.33
CA ALA A 176 4.34 9.42 0.03
C ALA A 176 5.35 9.26 1.19
N PRO A 177 6.66 9.08 0.90
CA PRO A 177 7.69 8.94 1.93
C PRO A 177 7.82 10.14 2.86
N THR A 178 7.25 11.28 2.47
CA THR A 178 7.20 12.51 3.26
C THR A 178 6.13 12.49 4.34
N ILE A 179 5.20 11.54 4.27
CA ILE A 179 4.12 11.38 5.26
C ILE A 179 4.58 10.34 6.30
N PRO A 180 4.55 10.68 7.58
CA PRO A 180 4.86 9.71 8.63
C PRO A 180 4.00 8.44 8.53
N VAL A 181 4.60 7.30 8.79
CA VAL A 181 3.87 6.04 8.85
C VAL A 181 2.93 6.09 10.04
N GLN A 182 1.66 5.81 9.79
CA GLN A 182 0.64 5.87 10.84
C GLN A 182 0.61 4.59 11.66
N PRO A 183 0.26 4.68 12.97
CA PRO A 183 -0.03 3.51 13.78
C PRO A 183 -0.99 2.57 13.07
N THR A 184 -0.59 1.31 12.92
CA THR A 184 -1.34 0.32 12.15
C THR A 184 -1.41 -1.01 12.90
N LEU A 185 -2.62 -1.54 13.00
CA LEU A 185 -2.92 -2.90 13.44
C LEU A 185 -3.10 -3.79 12.21
N TYR A 186 -2.39 -4.88 12.16
CA TYR A 186 -2.53 -5.90 11.12
C TYR A 186 -3.33 -7.08 11.65
N VAL A 187 -4.29 -7.50 10.84
CA VAL A 187 -5.10 -8.71 11.07
C VAL A 187 -4.88 -9.66 9.90
N ARG A 188 -5.15 -10.94 10.09
CA ARG A 188 -4.97 -11.96 9.08
C ARG A 188 -5.77 -11.65 7.81
N ARG A 189 -7.06 -11.63 7.91
CA ARG A 189 -7.98 -11.44 6.78
C ARG A 189 -9.32 -10.93 7.31
N PHE A 190 -9.97 -10.11 6.51
CA PHE A 190 -11.36 -9.76 6.79
C PHE A 190 -12.28 -10.80 6.16
N ASP A 191 -13.30 -11.26 6.89
CA ASP A 191 -14.25 -12.27 6.41
C ASP A 191 -15.05 -11.85 5.17
N TRP A 192 -15.12 -10.55 4.92
CA TRP A 192 -15.78 -9.95 3.77
C TRP A 192 -14.87 -9.75 2.54
N THR A 193 -13.62 -10.18 2.59
CA THR A 193 -12.77 -10.20 1.40
C THR A 193 -13.22 -11.30 0.46
N SER A 194 -14.19 -11.00 -0.41
CA SER A 194 -14.57 -11.93 -1.48
C SER A 194 -13.38 -12.11 -2.42
N GLY A 195 -13.22 -13.31 -2.94
CA GLY A 195 -12.08 -13.67 -3.76
C GLY A 195 -11.99 -13.01 -5.13
N SER A 196 -12.68 -11.92 -5.38
CA SER A 196 -12.59 -11.13 -6.61
C SER A 196 -11.32 -10.28 -6.68
N HIS A 197 -10.50 -10.26 -5.63
CA HIS A 197 -9.23 -9.54 -5.60
C HIS A 197 -8.07 -10.51 -5.83
N VAL A 198 -7.26 -10.22 -6.83
CA VAL A 198 -6.13 -11.04 -7.25
C VAL A 198 -4.90 -10.16 -7.35
N LEU A 199 -3.81 -10.59 -6.75
CA LEU A 199 -2.49 -9.96 -6.89
C LEU A 199 -1.62 -10.84 -7.75
N LEU A 200 -0.89 -10.24 -8.67
CA LEU A 200 -0.06 -10.91 -9.65
C LEU A 200 1.38 -10.40 -9.56
N LYS A 201 2.35 -11.32 -9.54
CA LYS A 201 3.75 -10.98 -9.92
C LYS A 201 3.99 -11.44 -11.35
N TYR A 202 4.64 -10.60 -12.14
CA TYR A 202 4.96 -10.89 -13.54
C TYR A 202 6.43 -10.58 -13.85
N HIS A 203 6.95 -11.10 -14.97
CA HIS A 203 8.33 -10.88 -15.37
C HIS A 203 8.55 -9.44 -15.82
N GLU A 204 9.74 -8.91 -15.58
CA GLU A 204 10.11 -7.55 -15.98
C GLU A 204 9.86 -7.32 -17.48
N GLY A 205 9.28 -6.17 -17.81
CA GLY A 205 8.90 -5.82 -19.18
C GLY A 205 7.63 -6.47 -19.71
N ALA A 206 7.03 -7.43 -19.01
CA ALA A 206 5.86 -8.17 -19.50
C ALA A 206 4.52 -7.47 -19.26
N TRP A 207 4.49 -6.27 -18.68
CA TRP A 207 3.24 -5.54 -18.41
C TRP A 207 2.33 -5.34 -19.62
N PRO A 208 2.84 -4.89 -20.80
CA PRO A 208 1.99 -4.71 -21.97
C PRO A 208 1.36 -6.03 -22.46
N GLU A 209 2.11 -7.13 -22.44
CA GLU A 209 1.63 -8.45 -22.84
C GLU A 209 0.61 -9.00 -21.84
N LEU A 210 0.87 -8.85 -20.54
CA LEU A 210 -0.06 -9.24 -19.48
C LEU A 210 -1.41 -8.53 -19.68
N ARG A 211 -1.38 -7.21 -19.85
CA ARG A 211 -2.57 -6.41 -20.08
C ARG A 211 -3.32 -6.87 -21.31
N HIS A 212 -2.62 -7.01 -22.43
CA HIS A 212 -3.22 -7.44 -23.69
C HIS A 212 -3.88 -8.83 -23.59
N ARG A 213 -3.23 -9.78 -22.90
CA ARG A 213 -3.77 -11.12 -22.71
C ARG A 213 -4.99 -11.14 -21.80
N VAL A 214 -4.96 -10.37 -20.71
CA VAL A 214 -6.13 -10.24 -19.81
C VAL A 214 -7.27 -9.55 -20.56
N ASP A 215 -7.02 -8.43 -21.26
CA ASP A 215 -8.04 -7.73 -22.05
C ASP A 215 -8.67 -8.66 -23.09
N SER A 216 -7.86 -9.46 -23.79
CA SER A 216 -8.32 -10.44 -24.78
C SER A 216 -9.13 -11.58 -24.16
N LEU A 217 -8.71 -12.06 -22.99
CA LEU A 217 -9.43 -13.11 -22.24
C LEU A 217 -10.84 -12.64 -21.89
N PHE A 218 -10.97 -11.44 -21.34
CA PHE A 218 -12.28 -10.91 -20.96
C PHE A 218 -13.15 -10.58 -22.18
N ALA A 219 -12.59 -9.92 -23.19
CA ALA A 219 -13.34 -9.58 -24.40
C ALA A 219 -13.90 -10.82 -25.13
N LYS A 220 -13.18 -11.94 -25.09
CA LYS A 220 -13.58 -13.16 -25.79
C LYS A 220 -14.49 -14.06 -24.96
N ASP A 221 -14.08 -14.35 -23.72
CA ASP A 221 -14.67 -15.44 -22.94
C ASP A 221 -15.60 -14.92 -21.82
N TYR A 222 -15.45 -13.64 -21.42
CA TYR A 222 -16.21 -13.04 -20.32
C TYR A 222 -16.67 -11.61 -20.62
N PRO A 223 -17.34 -11.32 -21.75
CA PRO A 223 -17.64 -9.96 -22.21
C PRO A 223 -18.54 -9.17 -21.25
N GLU A 224 -19.33 -9.86 -20.43
CA GLU A 224 -20.23 -9.24 -19.44
C GLU A 224 -19.53 -8.87 -18.12
N VAL A 225 -18.26 -9.26 -17.97
CA VAL A 225 -17.53 -9.06 -16.70
C VAL A 225 -16.79 -7.75 -16.70
N HIS A 226 -17.14 -6.90 -15.75
CA HIS A 226 -16.36 -5.71 -15.48
C HIS A 226 -15.13 -6.07 -14.63
N TYR A 227 -13.97 -5.68 -15.09
CA TYR A 227 -12.72 -5.89 -14.38
C TYR A 227 -11.87 -4.63 -14.36
N ARG A 228 -10.99 -4.55 -13.38
CA ARG A 228 -9.96 -3.53 -13.25
C ARG A 228 -8.62 -4.22 -13.10
N LEU A 229 -7.71 -4.00 -14.02
CA LEU A 229 -6.32 -4.45 -13.96
C LEU A 229 -5.42 -3.23 -13.90
N VAL A 230 -4.63 -3.11 -12.84
CA VAL A 230 -3.73 -1.99 -12.61
C VAL A 230 -2.31 -2.46 -12.33
N ASN A 231 -1.35 -1.71 -12.83
CA ASN A 231 0.04 -1.85 -12.43
C ASN A 231 0.23 -1.09 -11.11
N VAL A 232 0.69 -1.79 -10.08
CA VAL A 232 0.84 -1.23 -8.72
C VAL A 232 1.82 -0.05 -8.71
N MET A 233 2.88 -0.12 -9.50
CA MET A 233 3.86 0.97 -9.59
C MET A 233 3.28 2.22 -10.26
N ASP A 234 2.51 2.05 -11.33
CA ASP A 234 1.88 3.16 -12.06
C ASP A 234 0.82 3.84 -11.18
N GLU A 235 0.02 3.05 -10.46
CA GLU A 235 -1.00 3.57 -9.54
C GLU A 235 -0.37 4.31 -8.36
N TYR A 236 0.70 3.77 -7.78
CA TYR A 236 1.48 4.46 -6.76
C TYR A 236 2.06 5.79 -7.27
N ASN A 237 2.64 5.79 -8.47
CA ASN A 237 3.17 7.01 -9.09
C ASN A 237 2.08 8.04 -9.39
N ALA A 238 0.89 7.60 -9.81
CA ALA A 238 -0.26 8.48 -10.04
C ALA A 238 -0.74 9.10 -8.73
N TYR A 239 -0.80 8.32 -7.66
CA TYR A 239 -1.11 8.81 -6.31
C TYR A 239 -0.11 9.89 -5.86
N LEU A 240 1.19 9.66 -5.99
CA LEU A 240 2.22 10.63 -5.65
C LEU A 240 2.09 11.95 -6.43
N LYS A 241 1.76 11.89 -7.72
CA LYS A 241 1.54 13.09 -8.56
C LYS A 241 0.36 13.92 -8.06
N ALA A 242 -0.75 13.28 -7.74
CA ALA A 242 -1.94 13.96 -7.23
C ALA A 242 -1.67 14.64 -5.88
N GLU A 243 -0.97 13.95 -4.98
CA GLU A 243 -0.61 14.48 -3.67
C GLU A 243 0.35 15.68 -3.77
N HIS A 244 1.36 15.61 -4.63
CA HIS A 244 2.26 16.73 -4.89
C HIS A 244 1.55 17.94 -5.50
N LEU A 245 0.58 17.74 -6.39
CA LEU A 245 -0.22 18.81 -6.96
C LEU A 245 -1.03 19.50 -5.86
N LEU A 246 -1.68 18.72 -5.00
CA LEU A 246 -2.45 19.25 -3.88
C LEU A 246 -1.58 20.06 -2.90
N MET A 247 -0.42 19.54 -2.52
CA MET A 247 0.52 20.23 -1.65
C MET A 247 1.03 21.55 -2.25
N ARG A 248 1.28 21.58 -3.57
CA ARG A 248 1.67 22.83 -4.28
C ARG A 248 0.54 23.85 -4.27
N LEU A 249 -0.69 23.45 -4.50
CA LEU A 249 -1.84 24.36 -4.46
C LEU A 249 -2.04 24.95 -3.06
N LEU A 250 -1.89 24.14 -2.01
CA LEU A 250 -1.97 24.61 -0.62
C LEU A 250 -0.83 25.57 -0.27
N ALA A 251 0.40 25.30 -0.70
CA ALA A 251 1.55 26.18 -0.48
C ALA A 251 1.45 27.52 -1.27
N PHE A 252 0.64 27.58 -2.32
CA PHE A 252 0.40 28.81 -3.09
C PHE A 252 -0.67 29.70 -2.47
N VAL A 253 -1.51 29.16 -1.58
CA VAL A 253 -2.64 29.84 -0.91
C VAL A 253 -2.28 30.29 0.51
N SER A 254 -1.21 29.75 1.09
CA SER A 254 -0.69 30.09 2.41
C SER A 254 0.37 31.21 2.31
#